data_962590b4210b6ecdd45ef122451ae36f
#
_entry.id   962590b4210b6ecdd45ef122451ae36f
#
_cell.length_a   1.000
_cell.length_b   1.000
_cell.length_c   1.000
_cell.angle_alpha   90.00
_cell.angle_beta   90.00
_cell.angle_gamma   90.00
#
_symmetry.space_group_name_H-M   'P 1'
#
loop_
_entity.id
_entity.type
_entity.pdbx_description
1 polymer ?
#
loop_
_entity_poly.entity_id
_entity_poly.type
_entity_poly.pdbx_seq_one_letter_code
_entity_poly.pdbx_strand_id
1 'polypeptide(L)'
;MMRIKIIGFAVLMVLSLASFTPEADPVPYDEEGIIARLATMNNGSIKARYDVAVKSYLKTYTVRGRRGAERMLGKQLLYFPMFEDYLEEAGLPKDLKYLAVVESGLEPRALSHAGAVGLWQFMAPTGRFYGLRVDSQVDERCDPRASTKAAVKYLKDLYAQFGSWELAIAAYNSGSGRVIRAVKRGRSTDYWEIRNYLPKETANYVPGYIAANYLSTFAEAHGLDPELPPLDLQLTQSFKIYSGISFETIAKLTGLSLETIELLNPSFRKSIIPAAEKGFDLFLPRRVGPLVNKWLNSQSPDADKFASISSNPIHIELPKEAMNAPYNKTIYYTHHGESLEDLSEIFKCGIAQLKAWNKIKNTTLDYCQPIVVYHTDDMVIHQDREGGPNVNELSNIDVPNQLGESNLTYRFSTETANIRKEEFILYKVQKPESLFEIAMKIEGVTFSDLLLWNELDRNFILRPGRTIKVKKQVQD
;
A
#
# COMPACT_ATOMS: atom_id res chain seq x y z
N MET A 1 -24.85 -54.83 -41.92
CA MET A 1 -24.18 -55.11 -40.61
C MET A 1 -22.81 -54.50 -40.64
N MET A 2 -22.67 -53.29 -40.09
CA MET A 2 -21.43 -52.51 -40.08
C MET A 2 -20.93 -52.44 -38.63
N ARG A 3 -19.80 -53.08 -38.35
CA ARG A 3 -19.20 -53.10 -37.01
C ARG A 3 -18.38 -51.83 -36.81
N ILE A 4 -18.82 -50.97 -35.91
CA ILE A 4 -18.08 -49.78 -35.46
C ILE A 4 -17.04 -50.24 -34.44
N LYS A 5 -15.76 -50.02 -34.74
CA LYS A 5 -14.64 -50.19 -33.81
C LYS A 5 -14.53 -48.93 -32.92
N ILE A 6 -14.73 -49.13 -31.63
CA ILE A 6 -14.48 -48.12 -30.62
C ILE A 6 -12.95 -48.12 -30.32
N ILE A 7 -12.30 -47.05 -30.69
CA ILE A 7 -10.87 -46.79 -30.29
C ILE A 7 -10.94 -46.05 -28.98
N GLY A 8 -10.51 -46.73 -27.89
CA GLY A 8 -10.38 -46.09 -26.59
C GLY A 8 -9.16 -45.16 -26.56
N PHE A 9 -9.41 -43.87 -26.32
CA PHE A 9 -8.39 -42.90 -26.02
C PHE A 9 -8.11 -42.96 -24.49
N ALA A 10 -6.94 -43.48 -24.12
CA ALA A 10 -6.45 -43.40 -22.75
C ALA A 10 -5.92 -41.98 -22.53
N VAL A 11 -6.67 -41.17 -21.77
CA VAL A 11 -6.19 -39.87 -21.29
C VAL A 11 -5.25 -40.15 -20.12
N LEU A 12 -3.97 -39.95 -20.33
CA LEU A 12 -2.95 -39.95 -19.27
C LEU A 12 -3.15 -38.67 -18.43
N MET A 13 -3.76 -38.82 -17.26
CA MET A 13 -3.91 -37.76 -16.28
C MET A 13 -2.55 -37.57 -15.59
N VAL A 14 -1.76 -36.58 -16.03
CA VAL A 14 -0.58 -36.12 -15.31
C VAL A 14 -1.06 -35.39 -14.07
N LEU A 15 -1.06 -36.08 -12.93
CA LEU A 15 -1.21 -35.47 -11.61
C LEU A 15 0.01 -34.58 -11.37
N SER A 16 -0.10 -33.30 -11.63
CA SER A 16 0.80 -32.30 -11.07
C SER A 16 0.62 -32.29 -9.56
N LEU A 17 1.61 -32.80 -8.83
CA LEU A 17 1.73 -32.59 -7.40
C LEU A 17 1.97 -31.10 -7.16
N ALA A 18 0.89 -30.32 -7.13
CA ALA A 18 0.91 -29.02 -6.52
C ALA A 18 1.19 -29.22 -5.03
N SER A 19 2.29 -28.67 -4.56
CA SER A 19 2.67 -28.62 -3.15
C SER A 19 1.49 -27.98 -2.38
N PHE A 20 0.71 -28.80 -1.70
CA PHE A 20 -0.31 -28.36 -0.77
C PHE A 20 0.43 -27.83 0.45
N THR A 21 0.66 -26.52 0.52
CA THR A 21 0.93 -25.88 1.81
C THR A 21 -0.36 -26.03 2.63
N PRO A 22 -0.34 -26.64 3.80
CA PRO A 22 -1.55 -26.73 4.61
C PRO A 22 -2.04 -25.31 4.91
N GLU A 23 -3.26 -24.99 4.45
CA GLU A 23 -3.95 -23.75 4.81
C GLU A 23 -4.10 -23.82 6.34
N ALA A 24 -3.54 -22.82 7.05
CA ALA A 24 -3.66 -22.76 8.49
C ALA A 24 -5.14 -22.86 8.89
N ASP A 25 -5.47 -23.65 9.90
CA ASP A 25 -6.84 -23.82 10.36
C ASP A 25 -7.48 -22.45 10.59
N PRO A 26 -8.66 -22.18 10.03
CA PRO A 26 -9.29 -20.88 10.14
C PRO A 26 -9.52 -20.54 11.62
N VAL A 27 -9.07 -19.37 12.05
CA VAL A 27 -9.32 -18.86 13.40
C VAL A 27 -10.83 -18.92 13.67
N PRO A 28 -11.28 -19.55 14.76
CA PRO A 28 -12.69 -19.65 15.09
C PRO A 28 -13.35 -18.26 15.16
N TYR A 29 -14.63 -18.16 14.76
CA TYR A 29 -15.37 -16.92 14.87
C TYR A 29 -15.63 -16.57 16.33
N ASP A 30 -14.78 -15.70 16.88
CA ASP A 30 -14.82 -15.20 18.26
C ASP A 30 -15.82 -14.03 18.38
N GLU A 31 -17.08 -14.33 18.65
CA GLU A 31 -18.15 -13.34 18.75
C GLU A 31 -17.96 -12.38 19.94
N GLU A 32 -17.55 -12.92 21.11
CA GLU A 32 -17.33 -12.11 22.31
C GLU A 32 -16.16 -11.14 22.14
N GLY A 33 -15.04 -11.61 21.61
CA GLY A 33 -13.91 -10.76 21.29
C GLY A 33 -14.23 -9.72 20.22
N ILE A 34 -15.09 -10.02 19.22
CA ILE A 34 -15.56 -9.06 18.24
C ILE A 34 -16.36 -7.95 18.92
N ILE A 35 -17.30 -8.28 19.79
CA ILE A 35 -18.10 -7.30 20.52
C ILE A 35 -17.21 -6.40 21.39
N ALA A 36 -16.26 -7.00 22.10
CA ALA A 36 -15.31 -6.25 22.93
C ALA A 36 -14.46 -5.27 22.09
N ARG A 37 -13.94 -5.72 20.94
CA ARG A 37 -13.17 -4.86 20.03
C ARG A 37 -14.01 -3.76 19.40
N LEU A 38 -15.25 -4.03 18.98
CA LEU A 38 -16.17 -3.00 18.48
C LEU A 38 -16.44 -1.92 19.53
N ALA A 39 -16.52 -2.27 20.82
CA ALA A 39 -16.70 -1.31 21.89
C ALA A 39 -15.53 -0.31 22.03
N THR A 40 -14.33 -0.66 21.57
CA THR A 40 -13.17 0.25 21.54
C THR A 40 -13.19 1.23 20.37
N MET A 41 -14.04 1.02 19.35
CA MET A 41 -14.12 1.84 18.13
C MET A 41 -15.08 3.05 18.25
N ASN A 42 -15.42 3.48 19.46
CA ASN A 42 -16.45 4.51 19.68
C ASN A 42 -16.00 5.95 19.33
N ASN A 43 -14.75 6.15 18.91
CA ASN A 43 -14.20 7.47 18.56
C ASN A 43 -14.33 7.79 17.04
N GLY A 44 -14.96 6.93 16.26
CA GLY A 44 -15.18 7.13 14.83
C GLY A 44 -16.37 8.06 14.53
N SER A 45 -16.53 8.46 13.27
CA SER A 45 -17.66 9.26 12.77
C SER A 45 -19.00 8.54 12.92
N ILE A 46 -18.99 7.23 12.90
CA ILE A 46 -20.15 6.35 13.07
C ILE A 46 -19.91 5.44 14.27
N LYS A 47 -20.85 5.46 15.21
CA LYS A 47 -20.78 4.63 16.40
C LYS A 47 -20.86 3.15 16.03
N ALA A 48 -19.81 2.40 16.40
CA ALA A 48 -19.78 0.96 16.17
C ALA A 48 -20.88 0.24 16.97
N ARG A 49 -21.66 -0.59 16.27
CA ARG A 49 -22.74 -1.37 16.86
C ARG A 49 -22.69 -2.79 16.30
N TYR A 50 -22.77 -3.78 17.17
CA TYR A 50 -22.90 -5.18 16.77
C TYR A 50 -24.36 -5.56 16.59
N ASP A 51 -24.71 -6.05 15.41
CA ASP A 51 -26.02 -6.60 15.10
C ASP A 51 -25.91 -7.78 14.13
N VAL A 52 -27.05 -8.37 13.76
CA VAL A 52 -27.08 -9.54 12.85
C VAL A 52 -26.47 -9.23 11.48
N ALA A 53 -26.61 -7.99 10.98
CA ALA A 53 -26.04 -7.60 9.67
C ALA A 53 -24.52 -7.44 9.77
N VAL A 54 -24.01 -6.75 10.80
CA VAL A 54 -22.56 -6.63 11.08
C VAL A 54 -21.95 -8.03 11.22
N LYS A 55 -22.58 -8.91 12.02
CA LYS A 55 -22.17 -10.32 12.15
C LYS A 55 -22.06 -11.02 10.79
N SER A 56 -23.05 -10.84 9.93
CA SER A 56 -23.09 -11.45 8.59
C SER A 56 -21.93 -10.98 7.71
N TYR A 57 -21.65 -9.67 7.68
CA TYR A 57 -20.51 -9.11 6.95
C TYR A 57 -19.18 -9.62 7.50
N LEU A 58 -18.99 -9.59 8.81
CA LEU A 58 -17.77 -10.07 9.44
C LEU A 58 -17.52 -11.55 9.16
N LYS A 59 -18.56 -12.41 9.24
CA LYS A 59 -18.44 -13.82 8.84
C LYS A 59 -18.07 -13.97 7.37
N THR A 60 -18.56 -13.08 6.50
CA THR A 60 -18.17 -13.11 5.09
C THR A 60 -16.70 -12.82 4.92
N TYR A 61 -16.17 -11.81 5.59
CA TYR A 61 -14.75 -11.43 5.49
C TYR A 61 -13.81 -12.43 6.18
N THR A 62 -14.14 -12.85 7.42
CA THR A 62 -13.20 -13.58 8.27
C THR A 62 -13.29 -15.11 8.12
N VAL A 63 -14.39 -15.63 7.56
CA VAL A 63 -14.60 -17.08 7.42
C VAL A 63 -14.73 -17.49 5.96
N ARG A 64 -15.72 -16.94 5.22
CA ARG A 64 -16.09 -17.44 3.89
C ARG A 64 -15.21 -16.90 2.77
N GLY A 65 -14.82 -15.63 2.85
CA GLY A 65 -14.13 -14.88 1.79
C GLY A 65 -12.76 -14.36 2.21
N ARG A 66 -12.02 -15.10 3.02
CA ARG A 66 -10.72 -14.70 3.59
C ARG A 66 -9.76 -14.15 2.55
N ARG A 67 -9.48 -14.90 1.47
CA ARG A 67 -8.60 -14.45 0.38
C ARG A 67 -9.06 -13.14 -0.27
N GLY A 68 -10.39 -12.96 -0.42
CA GLY A 68 -10.94 -11.70 -0.91
C GLY A 68 -10.71 -10.55 0.06
N ALA A 69 -10.85 -10.81 1.36
CA ALA A 69 -10.57 -9.84 2.42
C ALA A 69 -9.08 -9.48 2.47
N GLU A 70 -8.17 -10.44 2.37
CA GLU A 70 -6.72 -10.24 2.35
C GLU A 70 -6.26 -9.40 1.15
N ARG A 71 -6.79 -9.68 -0.06
CA ARG A 71 -6.54 -8.83 -1.24
C ARG A 71 -7.08 -7.41 -1.06
N MET A 72 -8.29 -7.27 -0.51
CA MET A 72 -8.89 -5.96 -0.23
C MET A 72 -8.07 -5.19 0.81
N LEU A 73 -7.62 -5.85 1.87
CA LEU A 73 -6.71 -5.26 2.87
C LEU A 73 -5.39 -4.80 2.25
N GLY A 74 -4.80 -5.60 1.35
CA GLY A 74 -3.60 -5.21 0.61
C GLY A 74 -3.81 -3.97 -0.27
N LYS A 75 -4.98 -3.85 -0.95
CA LYS A 75 -5.32 -2.68 -1.77
C LYS A 75 -5.48 -1.39 -0.96
N GLN A 76 -5.76 -1.47 0.35
CA GLN A 76 -5.80 -0.29 1.21
C GLN A 76 -4.48 0.49 1.18
N LEU A 77 -3.35 -0.21 1.03
CA LEU A 77 -2.04 0.39 0.89
C LEU A 77 -1.94 1.37 -0.29
N LEU A 78 -2.65 1.09 -1.39
CA LEU A 78 -2.63 1.93 -2.59
C LEU A 78 -3.53 3.16 -2.48
N TYR A 79 -4.65 3.05 -1.77
CA TYR A 79 -5.71 4.05 -1.87
C TYR A 79 -5.95 4.82 -0.57
N PHE A 80 -5.80 4.22 0.60
CA PHE A 80 -6.15 4.85 1.87
C PHE A 80 -5.34 6.11 2.19
N PRO A 81 -4.01 6.17 1.97
CA PRO A 81 -3.27 7.41 2.21
C PRO A 81 -3.86 8.59 1.44
N MET A 82 -4.10 8.41 0.15
CA MET A 82 -4.69 9.44 -0.71
C MET A 82 -6.14 9.80 -0.28
N PHE A 83 -6.95 8.83 0.13
CA PHE A 83 -8.32 9.11 0.62
C PHE A 83 -8.27 9.95 1.89
N GLU A 84 -7.37 9.59 2.82
CA GLU A 84 -7.18 10.32 4.08
C GLU A 84 -6.76 11.76 3.83
N ASP A 85 -5.82 12.01 2.91
CA ASP A 85 -5.38 13.35 2.54
C ASP A 85 -6.55 14.21 2.04
N TYR A 86 -7.35 13.71 1.09
CA TYR A 86 -8.49 14.46 0.56
C TYR A 86 -9.62 14.66 1.57
N LEU A 87 -9.85 13.70 2.46
CA LEU A 87 -10.82 13.83 3.54
C LEU A 87 -10.36 14.88 4.56
N GLU A 88 -9.09 14.85 4.95
CA GLU A 88 -8.49 15.81 5.89
C GLU A 88 -8.49 17.23 5.33
N GLU A 89 -8.07 17.43 4.08
CA GLU A 89 -8.12 18.72 3.38
C GLU A 89 -9.55 19.32 3.37
N ALA A 90 -10.56 18.47 3.30
CA ALA A 90 -11.96 18.89 3.31
C ALA A 90 -12.55 19.06 4.71
N GLY A 91 -11.80 18.75 5.78
CA GLY A 91 -12.27 18.74 7.18
C GLY A 91 -13.28 17.63 7.47
N LEU A 92 -13.19 16.50 6.74
CA LEU A 92 -14.06 15.33 6.90
C LEU A 92 -13.36 14.21 7.69
N PRO A 93 -14.12 13.35 8.39
CA PRO A 93 -13.56 12.21 9.09
C PRO A 93 -12.83 11.24 8.17
N LYS A 94 -11.58 10.86 8.51
CA LYS A 94 -10.75 9.94 7.72
C LYS A 94 -11.34 8.54 7.59
N ASP A 95 -12.18 8.11 8.53
CA ASP A 95 -12.83 6.80 8.52
C ASP A 95 -13.89 6.68 7.41
N LEU A 96 -14.33 7.77 6.79
CA LEU A 96 -15.19 7.72 5.60
C LEU A 96 -14.55 6.99 4.40
N LYS A 97 -13.24 6.79 4.40
CA LYS A 97 -12.54 5.94 3.42
C LYS A 97 -13.10 4.52 3.30
N TYR A 98 -13.66 3.98 4.40
CA TYR A 98 -14.26 2.63 4.41
C TYR A 98 -15.51 2.50 3.53
N LEU A 99 -16.11 3.61 3.09
CA LEU A 99 -17.18 3.56 2.09
C LEU A 99 -16.71 2.95 0.77
N ALA A 100 -15.51 3.28 0.30
CA ALA A 100 -14.96 2.69 -0.94
C ALA A 100 -14.75 1.17 -0.81
N VAL A 101 -14.52 0.67 0.41
CA VAL A 101 -14.49 -0.78 0.67
C VAL A 101 -15.88 -1.39 0.46
N VAL A 102 -16.92 -0.76 1.01
CA VAL A 102 -18.31 -1.25 0.89
C VAL A 102 -18.80 -1.17 -0.55
N GLU A 103 -18.45 -0.11 -1.27
CA GLU A 103 -18.89 0.14 -2.64
C GLU A 103 -18.27 -0.79 -3.67
N SER A 104 -16.97 -1.02 -3.58
CA SER A 104 -16.24 -1.70 -4.65
C SER A 104 -15.24 -2.75 -4.20
N GLY A 105 -15.00 -2.92 -2.89
CA GLY A 105 -13.86 -3.69 -2.39
C GLY A 105 -12.52 -3.10 -2.87
N LEU A 106 -12.46 -1.79 -3.07
CA LEU A 106 -11.32 -1.06 -3.61
C LEU A 106 -10.94 -1.48 -5.05
N GLU A 107 -11.96 -1.74 -5.89
CA GLU A 107 -11.76 -2.06 -7.31
C GLU A 107 -12.04 -0.83 -8.18
N PRO A 108 -11.02 -0.19 -8.81
CA PRO A 108 -11.21 1.07 -9.55
C PRO A 108 -12.04 0.93 -10.83
N ARG A 109 -12.20 -0.28 -11.37
CA ARG A 109 -13.03 -0.56 -12.53
C ARG A 109 -14.33 -1.33 -12.20
N ALA A 110 -14.69 -1.41 -10.92
CA ALA A 110 -15.94 -2.07 -10.53
C ALA A 110 -17.13 -1.45 -11.26
N LEU A 111 -18.01 -2.32 -11.79
CA LEU A 111 -19.24 -1.95 -12.47
C LEU A 111 -20.40 -2.67 -11.81
N SER A 112 -21.37 -1.93 -11.27
CA SER A 112 -22.60 -2.51 -10.72
C SER A 112 -23.63 -2.80 -11.81
N HIS A 113 -24.60 -3.66 -11.52
CA HIS A 113 -25.74 -3.91 -12.40
C HIS A 113 -26.55 -2.65 -12.74
N ALA A 114 -26.57 -1.67 -11.84
CA ALA A 114 -27.24 -0.39 -12.04
C ALA A 114 -26.42 0.63 -12.85
N GLY A 115 -25.17 0.30 -13.22
CA GLY A 115 -24.28 1.18 -13.98
C GLY A 115 -23.47 2.16 -13.11
N ALA A 116 -23.38 1.93 -11.80
CA ALA A 116 -22.43 2.64 -10.95
C ALA A 116 -21.01 2.11 -11.20
N VAL A 117 -20.00 3.00 -11.16
CA VAL A 117 -18.63 2.66 -11.58
C VAL A 117 -17.60 3.22 -10.60
N GLY A 118 -16.52 2.45 -10.42
CA GLY A 118 -15.28 2.87 -9.77
C GLY A 118 -15.23 2.61 -8.27
N LEU A 119 -14.17 3.10 -7.63
CA LEU A 119 -13.92 2.94 -6.20
C LEU A 119 -15.10 3.41 -5.34
N TRP A 120 -15.73 4.51 -5.74
CA TRP A 120 -16.81 5.19 -5.05
C TRP A 120 -18.20 4.94 -5.67
N GLN A 121 -18.30 4.04 -6.64
CA GLN A 121 -19.54 3.61 -7.30
C GLN A 121 -20.45 4.77 -7.75
N PHE A 122 -19.89 5.76 -8.41
CA PHE A 122 -20.67 6.87 -8.95
C PHE A 122 -21.58 6.43 -10.10
N MET A 123 -22.85 6.81 -10.04
CA MET A 123 -23.70 6.87 -11.21
C MET A 123 -23.22 8.00 -12.15
N ALA A 124 -23.27 7.80 -13.48
CA ALA A 124 -22.76 8.78 -14.43
C ALA A 124 -23.37 10.20 -14.27
N PRO A 125 -24.68 10.39 -14.06
CA PRO A 125 -25.23 11.71 -13.79
C PRO A 125 -24.67 12.35 -12.53
N THR A 126 -24.56 11.60 -11.44
CA THR A 126 -24.02 12.10 -10.16
C THR A 126 -22.53 12.43 -10.30
N GLY A 127 -21.74 11.56 -10.97
CA GLY A 127 -20.33 11.83 -11.21
C GLY A 127 -20.11 13.13 -11.99
N ARG A 128 -20.86 13.34 -13.07
CA ARG A 128 -20.79 14.60 -13.86
C ARG A 128 -21.18 15.83 -13.04
N PHE A 129 -22.21 15.71 -12.19
CA PHE A 129 -22.63 16.80 -11.31
C PHE A 129 -21.51 17.22 -10.36
N TYR A 130 -20.72 16.27 -9.86
CA TYR A 130 -19.55 16.53 -9.01
C TYR A 130 -18.24 16.74 -9.77
N GLY A 131 -18.32 16.96 -11.11
CA GLY A 131 -17.22 17.42 -11.96
C GLY A 131 -16.41 16.31 -12.63
N LEU A 132 -16.86 15.04 -12.59
CA LEU A 132 -16.17 13.96 -13.29
C LEU A 132 -16.48 13.96 -14.80
N ARG A 133 -15.45 13.81 -15.60
CA ARG A 133 -15.57 13.56 -17.03
C ARG A 133 -15.99 12.10 -17.25
N VAL A 134 -17.11 11.92 -17.96
CA VAL A 134 -17.63 10.60 -18.30
C VAL A 134 -18.10 10.63 -19.75
N ASP A 135 -17.25 10.15 -20.65
CA ASP A 135 -17.50 10.09 -22.09
C ASP A 135 -17.01 8.76 -22.71
N SER A 136 -16.90 8.69 -24.04
CA SER A 136 -16.48 7.47 -24.76
C SER A 136 -14.98 7.18 -24.67
N GLN A 137 -14.16 8.13 -24.27
CA GLN A 137 -12.70 8.02 -24.17
C GLN A 137 -12.23 7.93 -22.70
N VAL A 138 -12.84 8.74 -21.83
CA VAL A 138 -12.43 8.89 -20.44
C VAL A 138 -13.62 8.67 -19.51
N ASP A 139 -13.41 7.89 -18.46
CA ASP A 139 -14.35 7.71 -17.36
C ASP A 139 -13.64 7.96 -16.03
N GLU A 140 -13.68 9.21 -15.58
CA GLU A 140 -13.01 9.61 -14.31
C GLU A 140 -13.67 9.03 -13.06
N ARG A 141 -14.79 8.30 -13.18
CA ARG A 141 -15.32 7.50 -12.07
C ARG A 141 -14.37 6.36 -11.71
N CYS A 142 -13.56 5.90 -12.67
CA CYS A 142 -12.50 4.92 -12.48
C CYS A 142 -11.21 5.55 -11.95
N ASP A 143 -11.00 6.86 -12.13
CA ASP A 143 -9.80 7.54 -11.65
C ASP A 143 -9.80 7.65 -10.11
N PRO A 144 -8.80 7.07 -9.41
CA PRO A 144 -8.79 7.08 -7.95
C PRO A 144 -8.80 8.48 -7.35
N ARG A 145 -8.08 9.44 -7.93
CA ARG A 145 -7.96 10.81 -7.42
C ARG A 145 -9.19 11.65 -7.74
N ALA A 146 -9.59 11.66 -9.01
CA ALA A 146 -10.73 12.44 -9.46
C ALA A 146 -12.01 11.99 -8.75
N SER A 147 -12.27 10.66 -8.71
CA SER A 147 -13.45 10.12 -8.06
C SER A 147 -13.47 10.36 -6.55
N THR A 148 -12.30 10.33 -5.87
CA THR A 148 -12.22 10.65 -4.45
C THR A 148 -12.54 12.11 -4.17
N LYS A 149 -12.01 13.05 -4.97
CA LYS A 149 -12.37 14.48 -4.86
C LYS A 149 -13.88 14.71 -5.05
N ALA A 150 -14.50 14.01 -5.98
CA ALA A 150 -15.94 14.06 -6.19
C ALA A 150 -16.72 13.46 -5.00
N ALA A 151 -16.27 12.31 -4.46
CA ALA A 151 -16.90 11.65 -3.32
C ALA A 151 -16.85 12.50 -2.06
N VAL A 152 -15.71 13.15 -1.79
CA VAL A 152 -15.53 14.08 -0.66
C VAL A 152 -16.52 15.24 -0.74
N LYS A 153 -16.70 15.85 -1.92
CA LYS A 153 -17.70 16.93 -2.11
C LYS A 153 -19.12 16.40 -1.88
N TYR A 154 -19.45 15.23 -2.43
CA TYR A 154 -20.77 14.63 -2.27
C TYR A 154 -21.07 14.30 -0.80
N LEU A 155 -20.13 13.71 -0.09
CA LEU A 155 -20.26 13.39 1.34
C LEU A 155 -20.44 14.66 2.17
N LYS A 156 -19.72 15.74 1.85
CA LYS A 156 -19.89 17.05 2.53
C LYS A 156 -21.29 17.61 2.35
N ASP A 157 -21.85 17.56 1.15
CA ASP A 157 -23.22 18.01 0.86
C ASP A 157 -24.26 17.16 1.59
N LEU A 158 -24.07 15.84 1.63
CA LEU A 158 -24.97 14.94 2.34
C LEU A 158 -24.92 15.17 3.84
N TYR A 159 -23.74 15.37 4.41
CA TYR A 159 -23.63 15.69 5.84
C TYR A 159 -24.26 17.04 6.17
N ALA A 160 -24.06 18.06 5.35
CA ALA A 160 -24.72 19.36 5.51
C ALA A 160 -26.25 19.24 5.49
N GLN A 161 -26.79 18.29 4.70
CA GLN A 161 -28.22 18.04 4.60
C GLN A 161 -28.80 17.29 5.80
N PHE A 162 -28.08 16.31 6.35
CA PHE A 162 -28.64 15.39 7.34
C PHE A 162 -28.13 15.60 8.77
N GLY A 163 -26.96 16.21 8.96
CA GLY A 163 -26.32 16.42 10.26
C GLY A 163 -25.89 15.13 10.99
N SER A 164 -25.99 13.97 10.31
CA SER A 164 -25.61 12.65 10.82
C SER A 164 -24.88 11.88 9.75
N TRP A 165 -23.74 11.27 10.09
CA TRP A 165 -22.98 10.45 9.15
C TRP A 165 -23.71 9.19 8.75
N GLU A 166 -24.44 8.55 9.66
CA GLU A 166 -25.25 7.36 9.35
C GLU A 166 -26.31 7.67 8.29
N LEU A 167 -26.99 8.83 8.42
CA LEU A 167 -27.98 9.26 7.42
C LEU A 167 -27.32 9.71 6.12
N ALA A 168 -26.15 10.39 6.21
CA ALA A 168 -25.39 10.83 5.04
C ALA A 168 -24.94 9.64 4.19
N ILE A 169 -24.34 8.59 4.80
CA ILE A 169 -23.92 7.41 4.05
C ILE A 169 -25.10 6.56 3.56
N ALA A 170 -26.20 6.52 4.29
CA ALA A 170 -27.44 5.91 3.80
C ALA A 170 -27.99 6.65 2.56
N ALA A 171 -27.88 8.00 2.56
CA ALA A 171 -28.26 8.83 1.43
C ALA A 171 -27.28 8.72 0.26
N TYR A 172 -25.99 8.50 0.51
CA TYR A 172 -25.01 8.18 -0.51
C TYR A 172 -25.42 6.93 -1.31
N ASN A 173 -25.80 5.87 -0.62
CA ASN A 173 -26.23 4.61 -1.25
C ASN A 173 -27.55 4.74 -2.00
N SER A 174 -28.59 5.33 -1.40
CA SER A 174 -29.95 5.28 -1.95
C SER A 174 -30.48 6.59 -2.51
N GLY A 175 -29.75 7.68 -2.32
CA GLY A 175 -30.16 9.04 -2.62
C GLY A 175 -31.00 9.68 -1.49
N SER A 176 -30.82 10.99 -1.28
CA SER A 176 -31.44 11.79 -0.22
C SER A 176 -32.94 11.63 -0.11
N GLY A 177 -33.65 11.52 -1.25
CA GLY A 177 -35.12 11.41 -1.25
C GLY A 177 -35.66 10.16 -0.56
N ARG A 178 -34.95 9.03 -0.58
CA ARG A 178 -35.38 7.82 0.12
C ARG A 178 -35.17 7.97 1.63
N VAL A 179 -34.04 8.54 2.05
CA VAL A 179 -33.74 8.77 3.47
C VAL A 179 -34.70 9.78 4.09
N ILE A 180 -35.01 10.89 3.39
CA ILE A 180 -36.02 11.89 3.85
C ILE A 180 -37.36 11.22 4.08
N ARG A 181 -37.81 10.36 3.15
CA ARG A 181 -39.09 9.63 3.33
C ARG A 181 -39.04 8.67 4.52
N ALA A 182 -37.92 7.98 4.75
CA ALA A 182 -37.75 7.10 5.90
C ALA A 182 -37.77 7.87 7.22
N VAL A 183 -37.08 9.01 7.30
CA VAL A 183 -37.09 9.93 8.45
C VAL A 183 -38.52 10.42 8.76
N LYS A 184 -39.27 10.87 7.74
CA LYS A 184 -40.66 11.30 7.90
C LYS A 184 -41.57 10.18 8.40
N ARG A 185 -41.41 8.97 7.84
CA ARG A 185 -42.21 7.80 8.19
C ARG A 185 -41.90 7.27 9.58
N GLY A 186 -40.60 7.20 9.93
CA GLY A 186 -40.13 6.76 11.24
C GLY A 186 -40.23 7.82 12.32
N ARG A 187 -40.46 9.10 11.95
CA ARG A 187 -40.52 10.28 12.87
C ARG A 187 -39.27 10.41 13.74
N SER A 188 -38.13 9.99 13.22
CA SER A 188 -36.85 10.05 13.90
C SER A 188 -35.72 10.39 12.90
N THR A 189 -34.64 10.98 13.39
CA THR A 189 -33.37 11.20 12.69
C THR A 189 -32.30 10.20 13.10
N ASP A 190 -32.60 9.25 13.96
CA ASP A 190 -31.73 8.13 14.28
C ASP A 190 -31.85 7.08 13.18
N TYR A 191 -30.72 6.77 12.51
CA TYR A 191 -30.65 5.77 11.46
C TYR A 191 -31.20 4.40 11.93
N TRP A 192 -30.88 3.98 13.15
CA TRP A 192 -31.25 2.67 13.66
C TRP A 192 -32.76 2.53 13.89
N GLU A 193 -33.43 3.64 14.22
CA GLU A 193 -34.89 3.67 14.37
C GLU A 193 -35.60 3.69 13.02
N ILE A 194 -35.06 4.41 12.02
CA ILE A 194 -35.68 4.52 10.70
C ILE A 194 -35.27 3.42 9.73
N ARG A 195 -34.31 2.57 10.09
CA ARG A 195 -33.69 1.57 9.25
C ARG A 195 -34.71 0.67 8.52
N ASN A 196 -35.78 0.28 9.19
CA ASN A 196 -36.83 -0.58 8.64
C ASN A 196 -37.67 0.09 7.55
N TYR A 197 -37.60 1.41 7.40
CA TYR A 197 -38.25 2.17 6.33
C TYR A 197 -37.34 2.45 5.13
N LEU A 198 -36.09 2.03 5.19
CA LEU A 198 -35.12 2.12 4.11
C LEU A 198 -35.18 0.86 3.21
N PRO A 199 -34.75 0.95 1.95
CA PRO A 199 -34.49 -0.24 1.14
C PRO A 199 -33.55 -1.20 1.87
N LYS A 200 -33.73 -2.51 1.68
CA LYS A 200 -32.94 -3.55 2.39
C LYS A 200 -31.43 -3.36 2.23
N GLU A 201 -30.97 -2.98 1.05
CA GLU A 201 -29.58 -2.68 0.78
C GLU A 201 -29.09 -1.51 1.65
N THR A 202 -29.81 -0.39 1.63
CA THR A 202 -29.49 0.81 2.42
C THR A 202 -29.57 0.55 3.94
N ALA A 203 -30.55 -0.28 4.37
CA ALA A 203 -30.67 -0.72 5.76
C ALA A 203 -29.48 -1.57 6.23
N ASN A 204 -28.69 -2.14 5.35
CA ASN A 204 -27.48 -2.90 5.66
C ASN A 204 -26.18 -2.13 5.35
N TYR A 205 -26.30 -0.91 4.82
CA TYR A 205 -25.12 -0.16 4.37
C TYR A 205 -24.25 0.35 5.53
N VAL A 206 -24.87 0.95 6.57
CA VAL A 206 -24.15 1.32 7.80
C VAL A 206 -23.52 0.11 8.51
N PRO A 207 -24.25 -1.01 8.70
CA PRO A 207 -23.62 -2.26 9.16
C PRO A 207 -22.43 -2.73 8.33
N GLY A 208 -22.52 -2.62 6.99
CA GLY A 208 -21.40 -2.94 6.08
C GLY A 208 -20.19 -2.04 6.31
N TYR A 209 -20.43 -0.74 6.49
CA TYR A 209 -19.38 0.23 6.83
C TYR A 209 -18.70 -0.09 8.17
N ILE A 210 -19.48 -0.39 9.21
CA ILE A 210 -18.95 -0.79 10.52
C ILE A 210 -18.07 -2.05 10.38
N ALA A 211 -18.53 -3.03 9.60
CA ALA A 211 -17.77 -4.26 9.37
C ALA A 211 -16.48 -4.02 8.58
N ALA A 212 -16.47 -3.14 7.58
CA ALA A 212 -15.30 -2.77 6.80
C ALA A 212 -14.25 -2.04 7.67
N ASN A 213 -14.69 -1.09 8.49
CA ASN A 213 -13.84 -0.39 9.45
C ASN A 213 -13.24 -1.38 10.47
N TYR A 214 -14.08 -2.22 11.08
CA TYR A 214 -13.62 -3.24 12.01
C TYR A 214 -12.57 -4.18 11.40
N LEU A 215 -12.86 -4.70 10.21
CA LEU A 215 -11.95 -5.60 9.52
C LEU A 215 -10.57 -4.99 9.28
N SER A 216 -10.55 -3.74 8.80
CA SER A 216 -9.31 -3.01 8.52
C SER A 216 -8.49 -2.75 9.80
N THR A 217 -9.16 -2.58 10.93
CA THR A 217 -8.52 -2.31 12.23
C THR A 217 -8.02 -3.58 12.90
N PHE A 218 -8.77 -4.68 12.78
CA PHE A 218 -8.54 -5.92 13.54
C PHE A 218 -8.31 -7.15 12.67
N ALA A 219 -7.83 -6.99 11.44
CA ALA A 219 -7.56 -8.09 10.51
C ALA A 219 -6.71 -9.20 11.13
N GLU A 220 -5.66 -8.83 11.84
CA GLU A 220 -4.72 -9.75 12.50
C GLU A 220 -5.40 -10.61 13.58
N ALA A 221 -6.35 -10.04 14.34
CA ALA A 221 -7.10 -10.80 15.35
C ALA A 221 -7.93 -11.95 14.75
N HIS A 222 -8.10 -11.93 13.43
CA HIS A 222 -8.78 -12.97 12.65
C HIS A 222 -7.80 -13.80 11.82
N GLY A 223 -6.49 -13.64 12.02
CA GLY A 223 -5.46 -14.34 11.25
C GLY A 223 -5.50 -14.00 9.76
N LEU A 224 -5.93 -12.78 9.39
CA LEU A 224 -5.89 -12.29 8.02
C LEU A 224 -4.56 -11.58 7.78
N ASP A 225 -3.85 -11.99 6.73
CA ASP A 225 -2.59 -11.38 6.30
C ASP A 225 -2.84 -10.62 4.98
N PRO A 226 -2.66 -9.29 4.94
CA PRO A 226 -2.90 -8.51 3.74
C PRO A 226 -2.01 -8.96 2.57
N GLU A 227 -2.61 -9.32 1.44
CA GLU A 227 -1.90 -9.62 0.21
C GLU A 227 -1.41 -8.32 -0.42
N LEU A 228 -0.11 -7.99 -0.21
CA LEU A 228 0.45 -6.74 -0.68
C LEU A 228 0.49 -6.69 -2.21
N PRO A 229 0.05 -5.58 -2.84
CA PRO A 229 0.18 -5.39 -4.28
C PRO A 229 1.65 -5.40 -4.73
N PRO A 230 1.94 -5.73 -6.00
CA PRO A 230 3.29 -5.63 -6.56
C PRO A 230 3.90 -4.24 -6.37
N LEU A 231 5.23 -4.15 -6.23
CA LEU A 231 5.96 -2.89 -6.04
C LEU A 231 5.70 -1.88 -7.16
N ASP A 232 5.48 -2.35 -8.39
CA ASP A 232 5.11 -1.50 -9.54
C ASP A 232 3.80 -0.72 -9.33
N LEU A 233 2.89 -1.24 -8.50
CA LEU A 233 1.66 -0.54 -8.14
C LEU A 233 1.83 0.32 -6.88
N GLN A 234 2.78 -0.01 -6.01
CA GLN A 234 3.04 0.72 -4.78
C GLN A 234 3.93 1.95 -5.01
N LEU A 235 4.98 1.83 -5.82
CA LEU A 235 5.98 2.86 -6.08
C LEU A 235 5.74 3.47 -7.46
N THR A 236 4.85 4.45 -7.53
CA THR A 236 4.43 5.10 -8.77
C THR A 236 4.85 6.57 -8.81
N GLN A 237 4.88 7.12 -10.02
CA GLN A 237 4.98 8.56 -10.27
C GLN A 237 4.07 8.96 -11.43
N SER A 238 3.74 10.24 -11.52
CA SER A 238 2.90 10.78 -12.58
C SER A 238 3.70 11.57 -13.62
N PHE A 239 3.24 11.50 -14.85
CA PHE A 239 3.75 12.27 -15.99
C PHE A 239 2.62 13.04 -16.64
N LYS A 240 2.82 14.29 -16.99
CA LYS A 240 1.83 15.09 -17.70
C LYS A 240 1.92 14.83 -19.20
N ILE A 241 0.84 14.33 -19.79
CA ILE A 241 0.75 14.00 -21.23
C ILE A 241 -0.28 14.92 -21.88
N TYR A 242 0.16 15.68 -22.88
CA TYR A 242 -0.68 16.63 -23.61
C TYR A 242 -1.13 16.11 -24.99
N SER A 243 -0.32 15.23 -25.60
CA SER A 243 -0.60 14.61 -26.91
C SER A 243 -1.22 13.23 -26.75
N GLY A 244 -2.01 12.81 -27.76
CA GLY A 244 -2.60 11.47 -27.76
C GLY A 244 -1.53 10.38 -27.82
N ILE A 245 -1.64 9.36 -26.93
CA ILE A 245 -0.72 8.22 -26.90
C ILE A 245 -1.45 6.94 -26.50
N SER A 246 -1.13 5.82 -27.18
CA SER A 246 -1.71 4.51 -26.81
C SER A 246 -0.88 3.83 -25.70
N PHE A 247 -1.54 2.96 -24.95
CA PHE A 247 -0.86 2.14 -23.95
C PHE A 247 0.12 1.15 -24.56
N GLU A 248 -0.12 0.68 -25.81
CA GLU A 248 0.85 -0.13 -26.53
C GLU A 248 2.15 0.63 -26.80
N THR A 249 2.06 1.93 -27.12
CA THR A 249 3.24 2.77 -27.30
C THR A 249 4.00 2.93 -25.98
N ILE A 250 3.28 3.15 -24.88
CA ILE A 250 3.87 3.24 -23.53
C ILE A 250 4.50 1.90 -23.14
N ALA A 251 3.83 0.78 -23.42
CA ALA A 251 4.35 -0.56 -23.14
C ALA A 251 5.65 -0.84 -23.91
N LYS A 252 5.70 -0.48 -25.21
CA LYS A 252 6.93 -0.59 -26.02
C LYS A 252 8.06 0.28 -25.50
N LEU A 253 7.73 1.52 -25.06
CA LEU A 253 8.71 2.46 -24.51
C LEU A 253 9.29 1.98 -23.17
N THR A 254 8.47 1.39 -22.31
CA THR A 254 8.82 1.12 -20.90
C THR A 254 9.09 -0.34 -20.59
N GLY A 255 8.71 -1.26 -21.49
CA GLY A 255 8.74 -2.70 -21.23
C GLY A 255 7.68 -3.20 -20.24
N LEU A 256 6.75 -2.32 -19.80
CA LEU A 256 5.66 -2.70 -18.91
C LEU A 256 4.59 -3.54 -19.64
N SER A 257 3.92 -4.41 -18.90
CA SER A 257 2.72 -5.08 -19.42
C SER A 257 1.57 -4.08 -19.60
N LEU A 258 0.71 -4.31 -20.59
CA LEU A 258 -0.51 -3.51 -20.77
C LEU A 258 -1.37 -3.54 -19.52
N GLU A 259 -1.46 -4.68 -18.85
CA GLU A 259 -2.21 -4.85 -17.60
C GLU A 259 -1.73 -3.88 -16.50
N THR A 260 -0.41 -3.75 -16.29
CA THR A 260 0.15 -2.80 -15.30
C THR A 260 -0.21 -1.36 -15.65
N ILE A 261 -0.09 -0.97 -16.93
CA ILE A 261 -0.42 0.38 -17.39
C ILE A 261 -1.92 0.66 -17.19
N GLU A 262 -2.77 -0.30 -17.51
CA GLU A 262 -4.23 -0.19 -17.35
C GLU A 262 -4.67 -0.13 -15.88
N LEU A 263 -4.05 -0.92 -15.01
CA LEU A 263 -4.32 -0.89 -13.56
C LEU A 263 -3.98 0.47 -12.95
N LEU A 264 -2.89 1.09 -13.39
CA LEU A 264 -2.45 2.40 -12.91
C LEU A 264 -3.24 3.55 -13.53
N ASN A 265 -3.88 3.34 -14.69
CA ASN A 265 -4.58 4.37 -15.47
C ASN A 265 -6.00 3.92 -15.85
N PRO A 266 -6.84 3.56 -14.87
CA PRO A 266 -8.10 2.87 -15.12
C PRO A 266 -9.18 3.73 -15.78
N SER A 267 -9.01 5.05 -15.83
CA SER A 267 -9.97 5.99 -16.42
C SER A 267 -10.00 6.00 -17.96
N PHE A 268 -8.97 5.51 -18.63
CA PHE A 268 -8.90 5.51 -20.10
C PHE A 268 -9.56 4.25 -20.69
N ARG A 269 -10.67 4.45 -21.38
CA ARG A 269 -11.55 3.35 -21.83
C ARG A 269 -11.02 2.50 -22.99
N LYS A 270 -10.16 3.05 -23.83
CA LYS A 270 -9.66 2.42 -25.05
C LYS A 270 -8.16 2.18 -25.02
N SER A 271 -7.57 2.11 -23.82
CA SER A 271 -6.12 2.02 -23.64
C SER A 271 -5.36 3.11 -24.43
N ILE A 272 -5.98 4.31 -24.53
CA ILE A 272 -5.45 5.50 -25.21
C ILE A 272 -5.68 6.70 -24.32
N ILE A 273 -4.62 7.47 -24.07
CA ILE A 273 -4.71 8.81 -23.49
C ILE A 273 -5.04 9.76 -24.63
N PRO A 274 -6.18 10.46 -24.62
CA PRO A 274 -6.50 11.43 -25.68
C PRO A 274 -5.66 12.72 -25.54
N ALA A 275 -5.48 13.45 -26.65
CA ALA A 275 -4.88 14.78 -26.58
C ALA A 275 -5.77 15.74 -25.81
N ALA A 276 -5.19 16.60 -24.99
CA ALA A 276 -5.88 17.63 -24.21
C ALA A 276 -4.97 18.82 -23.89
N GLU A 277 -5.50 20.04 -23.95
CA GLU A 277 -4.74 21.27 -23.61
C GLU A 277 -4.22 21.28 -22.17
N LYS A 278 -5.04 20.80 -21.22
CA LYS A 278 -4.64 20.70 -19.81
C LYS A 278 -3.79 19.45 -19.52
N GLY A 279 -3.63 18.58 -20.52
CA GLY A 279 -2.98 17.29 -20.39
C GLY A 279 -3.70 16.34 -19.42
N PHE A 280 -3.32 15.08 -19.47
CA PHE A 280 -3.73 14.04 -18.54
C PHE A 280 -2.55 13.57 -17.70
N ASP A 281 -2.82 13.13 -16.49
CA ASP A 281 -1.81 12.49 -15.66
C ASP A 281 -1.74 11.00 -16.05
N LEU A 282 -0.54 10.57 -16.46
CA LEU A 282 -0.18 9.16 -16.70
C LEU A 282 0.60 8.66 -15.48
N PHE A 283 0.08 7.65 -14.80
CA PHE A 283 0.75 7.01 -13.67
C PHE A 283 1.50 5.78 -14.13
N LEU A 284 2.79 5.71 -13.82
CA LEU A 284 3.65 4.58 -14.15
C LEU A 284 4.51 4.20 -12.94
N PRO A 285 5.03 2.95 -12.90
CA PRO A 285 6.01 2.55 -11.89
C PRO A 285 7.22 3.49 -11.90
N ARG A 286 7.70 3.86 -10.71
CA ARG A 286 8.83 4.79 -10.57
C ARG A 286 10.08 4.31 -11.30
N ARG A 287 10.33 2.99 -11.34
CA ARG A 287 11.51 2.40 -12.01
C ARG A 287 11.63 2.72 -13.50
N VAL A 288 10.53 3.03 -14.20
CA VAL A 288 10.56 3.46 -15.60
C VAL A 288 10.63 4.97 -15.81
N GLY A 289 10.64 5.72 -14.72
CA GLY A 289 10.67 7.19 -14.73
C GLY A 289 11.76 7.81 -15.58
N PRO A 290 13.03 7.39 -15.43
CA PRO A 290 14.14 7.92 -16.24
C PRO A 290 13.91 7.75 -17.74
N LEU A 291 13.36 6.60 -18.18
CA LEU A 291 13.04 6.33 -19.59
C LEU A 291 11.96 7.28 -20.13
N VAL A 292 10.88 7.43 -19.35
CA VAL A 292 9.75 8.30 -19.73
C VAL A 292 10.18 9.76 -19.78
N ASN A 293 10.96 10.22 -18.82
CA ASN A 293 11.51 11.58 -18.80
C ASN A 293 12.42 11.84 -20.02
N LYS A 294 13.29 10.89 -20.36
CA LYS A 294 14.14 10.97 -21.55
C LYS A 294 13.30 11.07 -22.82
N TRP A 295 12.25 10.25 -22.93
CA TRP A 295 11.32 10.29 -24.05
C TRP A 295 10.57 11.63 -24.13
N LEU A 296 9.98 12.12 -23.03
CA LEU A 296 9.28 13.39 -22.99
C LEU A 296 10.18 14.56 -23.40
N ASN A 297 11.43 14.60 -22.93
CA ASN A 297 12.40 15.62 -23.28
C ASN A 297 12.84 15.56 -24.77
N SER A 298 12.76 14.39 -25.41
CA SER A 298 13.09 14.21 -26.83
C SER A 298 11.98 14.70 -27.77
N GLN A 299 10.74 14.87 -27.25
CA GLN A 299 9.58 15.22 -28.07
C GLN A 299 9.49 16.70 -28.45
N SER A 300 10.47 17.54 -28.12
CA SER A 300 10.73 18.90 -28.66
C SER A 300 10.95 20.02 -27.64
N PRO A 301 11.87 20.96 -27.91
CA PRO A 301 12.02 22.17 -27.11
C PRO A 301 10.99 23.28 -27.43
N ASP A 302 10.15 23.10 -28.45
CA ASP A 302 9.17 24.13 -28.86
C ASP A 302 7.72 23.69 -28.53
N ALA A 303 7.26 24.08 -27.36
CA ALA A 303 5.89 23.84 -26.88
C ALA A 303 4.77 24.50 -27.71
N ASP A 304 5.10 25.24 -28.79
CA ASP A 304 4.16 26.03 -29.55
C ASP A 304 3.65 25.44 -30.87
N LYS A 305 4.01 24.18 -31.17
CA LYS A 305 3.49 23.53 -32.38
C LYS A 305 2.71 22.25 -32.05
N PHE A 306 1.44 22.41 -31.73
CA PHE A 306 0.40 21.41 -31.89
C PHE A 306 0.19 21.09 -33.38
N ALA A 307 1.21 20.60 -34.07
CA ALA A 307 1.08 20.22 -35.45
C ALA A 307 1.41 18.74 -35.63
N SER A 308 0.38 18.01 -36.02
CA SER A 308 0.43 16.75 -36.76
C SER A 308 1.46 15.75 -36.28
N ILE A 309 1.02 14.83 -35.40
CA ILE A 309 1.78 13.61 -35.13
C ILE A 309 1.86 12.82 -36.43
N SER A 310 3.05 12.86 -37.04
CA SER A 310 3.47 11.93 -38.07
C SER A 310 3.31 10.51 -37.51
N SER A 311 2.65 9.64 -38.26
CA SER A 311 2.43 8.23 -37.96
C SER A 311 3.69 7.35 -37.96
N ASN A 312 4.87 7.95 -37.95
CA ASN A 312 6.12 7.20 -37.87
C ASN A 312 6.47 6.91 -36.41
N PRO A 313 6.52 5.63 -36.02
CA PRO A 313 7.02 5.26 -34.69
C PRO A 313 8.48 5.65 -34.60
N ILE A 314 8.79 6.53 -33.63
CA ILE A 314 10.18 6.85 -33.30
C ILE A 314 10.82 5.59 -32.74
N HIS A 315 11.73 4.99 -33.49
CA HIS A 315 12.57 3.88 -33.02
C HIS A 315 13.59 4.48 -32.03
N ILE A 316 13.27 4.45 -30.75
CA ILE A 316 14.25 4.63 -29.70
C ILE A 316 14.76 3.24 -29.35
N GLU A 317 15.98 2.89 -29.74
CA GLU A 317 16.68 1.73 -29.20
C GLU A 317 17.00 2.02 -27.73
N LEU A 318 16.18 1.49 -26.84
CA LEU A 318 16.42 1.58 -25.41
C LEU A 318 17.44 0.53 -25.00
N PRO A 319 18.38 0.84 -24.10
CA PRO A 319 19.24 -0.16 -23.49
C PRO A 319 18.38 -1.24 -22.82
N LYS A 320 18.58 -2.51 -23.18
CA LYS A 320 17.81 -3.63 -22.60
C LYS A 320 17.88 -3.70 -21.07
N GLU A 321 18.94 -3.16 -20.51
CA GLU A 321 19.21 -3.07 -19.06
C GLU A 321 18.23 -2.11 -18.33
N ALA A 322 17.79 -1.06 -19.00
CA ALA A 322 16.85 -0.08 -18.42
C ALA A 322 15.39 -0.57 -18.37
N MET A 323 15.03 -1.58 -19.17
CA MET A 323 13.65 -2.10 -19.22
C MET A 323 13.27 -2.93 -18.00
N ASN A 324 14.24 -3.54 -17.31
CA ASN A 324 14.03 -4.47 -16.21
C ASN A 324 14.78 -4.08 -14.93
N ALA A 325 15.07 -2.79 -14.73
CA ALA A 325 15.70 -2.35 -13.48
C ALA A 325 14.84 -2.81 -12.28
N PRO A 326 15.33 -3.75 -11.45
CA PRO A 326 14.59 -4.19 -10.28
C PRO A 326 14.53 -3.06 -9.26
N TYR A 327 13.56 -3.13 -8.33
CA TYR A 327 13.63 -2.31 -7.14
C TYR A 327 14.73 -2.86 -6.22
N ASN A 328 15.56 -1.97 -5.71
CA ASN A 328 16.54 -2.31 -4.71
C ASN A 328 15.86 -2.48 -3.35
N LYS A 329 16.30 -3.48 -2.61
CA LYS A 329 15.90 -3.70 -1.23
C LYS A 329 17.05 -3.28 -0.33
N THR A 330 16.84 -2.29 0.49
CA THR A 330 17.83 -1.81 1.47
C THR A 330 17.30 -2.02 2.89
N ILE A 331 18.18 -2.36 3.81
CA ILE A 331 17.87 -2.37 5.25
C ILE A 331 18.49 -1.13 5.83
N TYR A 332 17.66 -0.18 6.26
CA TYR A 332 18.06 1.03 6.93
C TYR A 332 17.94 0.84 8.45
N TYR A 333 18.92 1.31 9.19
CA TYR A 333 18.89 1.30 10.66
C TYR A 333 18.56 2.69 11.18
N THR A 334 17.47 2.81 11.92
CA THR A 334 16.95 4.09 12.43
C THR A 334 17.93 4.77 13.38
N HIS A 335 17.98 6.11 13.32
CA HIS A 335 18.70 6.95 14.25
C HIS A 335 17.83 7.35 15.45
N HIS A 336 18.47 7.92 16.47
CA HIS A 336 17.73 8.38 17.65
C HIS A 336 16.79 9.53 17.31
N GLY A 337 15.50 9.34 17.56
CA GLY A 337 14.46 10.34 17.33
C GLY A 337 13.94 10.40 15.89
N GLU A 338 14.40 9.51 14.98
CA GLU A 338 13.82 9.40 13.65
C GLU A 338 12.40 8.85 13.70
N SER A 339 11.55 9.43 12.87
CA SER A 339 10.16 9.05 12.68
C SER A 339 9.95 8.34 11.34
N LEU A 340 8.78 7.72 11.17
CA LEU A 340 8.38 7.18 9.86
C LEU A 340 8.18 8.29 8.82
N GLU A 341 7.86 9.50 9.25
CA GLU A 341 7.76 10.70 8.44
C GLU A 341 9.12 11.05 7.83
N ASP A 342 10.18 11.07 8.65
CA ASP A 342 11.55 11.32 8.19
C ASP A 342 12.00 10.27 7.16
N LEU A 343 11.75 8.99 7.44
CA LEU A 343 12.07 7.92 6.50
C LEU A 343 11.25 8.00 5.21
N SER A 344 9.99 8.40 5.31
CA SER A 344 9.12 8.62 4.14
C SER A 344 9.69 9.70 3.20
N GLU A 345 10.21 10.79 3.77
CA GLU A 345 10.88 11.85 3.01
C GLU A 345 12.21 11.41 2.40
N ILE A 346 13.05 10.72 3.18
CA ILE A 346 14.35 10.21 2.74
C ILE A 346 14.17 9.25 1.56
N PHE A 347 13.30 8.25 1.73
CA PHE A 347 13.15 7.17 0.75
C PHE A 347 12.05 7.42 -0.29
N LYS A 348 11.42 8.60 -0.27
CA LYS A 348 10.35 8.97 -1.23
C LYS A 348 9.26 7.91 -1.36
N CYS A 349 8.93 7.25 -0.26
CA CYS A 349 7.87 6.25 -0.17
C CYS A 349 6.86 6.64 0.92
N GLY A 350 5.64 6.12 0.87
CA GLY A 350 4.62 6.45 1.86
C GLY A 350 4.86 5.77 3.21
N ILE A 351 4.44 6.41 4.30
CA ILE A 351 4.47 5.83 5.66
C ILE A 351 3.72 4.49 5.70
N ALA A 352 2.58 4.39 5.00
CA ALA A 352 1.81 3.16 4.91
C ALA A 352 2.62 2.01 4.28
N GLN A 353 3.46 2.31 3.28
CA GLN A 353 4.35 1.35 2.64
C GLN A 353 5.45 0.89 3.61
N LEU A 354 6.10 1.82 4.30
CA LEU A 354 7.11 1.50 5.33
C LEU A 354 6.52 0.59 6.41
N LYS A 355 5.31 0.90 6.90
CA LYS A 355 4.60 0.06 7.87
C LYS A 355 4.30 -1.34 7.32
N ALA A 356 3.78 -1.43 6.10
CA ALA A 356 3.41 -2.69 5.48
C ALA A 356 4.62 -3.59 5.21
N TRP A 357 5.72 -3.03 4.66
CA TRP A 357 6.94 -3.79 4.37
C TRP A 357 7.62 -4.33 5.64
N ASN A 358 7.45 -3.65 6.77
CA ASN A 358 8.12 -3.95 8.04
C ASN A 358 7.20 -4.48 9.13
N LYS A 359 5.89 -4.66 8.85
CA LYS A 359 4.87 -5.08 9.82
C LYS A 359 4.84 -4.18 11.08
N ILE A 360 5.10 -2.85 10.88
CA ILE A 360 5.14 -1.86 11.96
C ILE A 360 3.71 -1.39 12.25
N LYS A 361 3.29 -1.49 13.51
CA LYS A 361 1.96 -1.05 13.97
C LYS A 361 1.97 0.38 14.50
N ASN A 362 3.03 0.74 15.22
CA ASN A 362 3.18 2.04 15.85
C ASN A 362 3.83 3.06 14.91
N THR A 363 3.77 4.34 15.25
CA THR A 363 4.47 5.41 14.51
C THR A 363 5.86 5.70 15.06
N THR A 364 6.11 5.33 16.33
CA THR A 364 7.41 5.47 16.98
C THR A 364 8.33 4.34 16.55
N LEU A 365 9.55 4.70 16.19
CA LEU A 365 10.62 3.78 15.85
C LEU A 365 11.62 3.70 17.01
N ASP A 366 12.09 2.49 17.27
CA ASP A 366 13.17 2.29 18.22
C ASP A 366 14.52 2.67 17.59
N TYR A 367 15.46 3.11 18.41
CA TYR A 367 16.83 3.36 17.96
C TYR A 367 17.47 2.08 17.39
N CYS A 368 18.16 2.21 16.25
CA CYS A 368 18.80 1.10 15.55
C CYS A 368 17.83 -0.03 15.11
N GLN A 369 16.56 0.31 14.89
CA GLN A 369 15.59 -0.61 14.38
C GLN A 369 15.83 -0.85 12.87
N PRO A 370 15.93 -2.11 12.40
CA PRO A 370 16.10 -2.39 10.98
C PRO A 370 14.77 -2.11 10.25
N ILE A 371 14.83 -1.28 9.21
CA ILE A 371 13.71 -0.92 8.35
C ILE A 371 14.03 -1.34 6.92
N VAL A 372 13.24 -2.26 6.39
CA VAL A 372 13.29 -2.66 4.98
C VAL A 372 12.66 -1.57 4.14
N VAL A 373 13.38 -1.10 3.13
CA VAL A 373 12.93 -0.10 2.18
C VAL A 373 13.16 -0.60 0.75
N TYR A 374 12.16 -0.40 -0.11
CA TYR A 374 12.30 -0.65 -1.55
C TYR A 374 12.39 0.69 -2.29
N HIS A 375 13.38 0.81 -3.17
CA HIS A 375 13.64 2.06 -3.92
C HIS A 375 14.20 1.77 -5.33
N THR A 376 14.37 2.81 -6.14
CA THR A 376 15.01 2.78 -7.46
C THR A 376 16.44 3.34 -7.37
N ASP A 377 17.32 3.00 -8.33
CA ASP A 377 18.74 3.43 -8.33
C ASP A 377 18.93 4.96 -8.46
N ASP A 378 17.91 5.68 -8.90
CA ASP A 378 17.94 7.14 -9.04
C ASP A 378 17.78 7.88 -7.69
N MET A 379 17.60 7.14 -6.59
CA MET A 379 17.66 7.73 -5.26
C MET A 379 19.11 7.95 -4.88
N VAL A 380 19.60 9.17 -5.11
CA VAL A 380 20.78 9.68 -4.43
C VAL A 380 20.41 9.84 -2.96
N ILE A 381 20.75 8.83 -2.15
CA ILE A 381 20.71 8.99 -0.70
C ILE A 381 21.82 9.98 -0.43
N HIS A 382 21.47 11.25 -0.22
CA HIS A 382 22.46 12.26 0.17
C HIS A 382 23.11 11.79 1.46
N GLN A 383 24.36 11.34 1.33
CA GLN A 383 25.24 10.92 2.44
C GLN A 383 25.65 12.10 3.35
N ASP A 384 25.14 13.32 3.07
CA ASP A 384 25.57 14.56 3.72
C ASP A 384 24.93 14.81 5.10
N ARG A 385 24.20 13.84 5.66
CA ARG A 385 23.93 13.84 7.09
C ARG A 385 25.09 13.15 7.78
N GLU A 386 26.03 13.95 8.26
CA GLU A 386 27.16 13.50 9.08
C GLU A 386 26.68 12.46 10.09
N GLY A 387 27.09 11.19 9.92
CA GLY A 387 26.91 10.12 10.91
C GLY A 387 26.01 8.93 10.56
N GLY A 388 25.52 8.76 9.32
CA GLY A 388 24.78 7.57 8.94
C GLY A 388 25.68 6.43 8.40
N PRO A 389 25.34 5.14 8.67
CA PRO A 389 26.07 4.03 8.07
C PRO A 389 25.96 4.08 6.54
N ASN A 390 27.06 3.76 5.86
CA ASN A 390 27.14 3.74 4.40
C ASN A 390 26.19 2.67 3.83
N VAL A 391 25.12 3.10 3.19
CA VAL A 391 24.05 2.22 2.64
C VAL A 391 24.59 1.25 1.59
N ASN A 392 25.68 1.59 0.91
CA ASN A 392 26.29 0.75 -0.13
C ASN A 392 27.06 -0.47 0.40
N GLU A 393 27.43 -0.49 1.68
CA GLU A 393 28.11 -1.65 2.28
C GLU A 393 27.15 -2.74 2.76
N LEU A 394 25.85 -2.44 2.86
CA LEU A 394 24.82 -3.37 3.32
C LEU A 394 24.17 -4.22 2.20
N SER A 395 24.47 -3.94 0.93
CA SER A 395 23.91 -4.65 -0.23
C SER A 395 24.35 -6.12 -0.38
N ASN A 396 25.37 -6.56 0.38
CA ASN A 396 25.95 -7.89 0.28
C ASN A 396 25.58 -8.86 1.41
N ILE A 397 24.58 -8.53 2.22
CA ILE A 397 24.11 -9.46 3.25
C ILE A 397 22.97 -10.28 2.67
N ASP A 398 23.25 -11.53 2.31
CA ASP A 398 22.26 -12.54 1.99
C ASP A 398 21.33 -12.76 3.19
N VAL A 399 20.12 -12.20 3.13
CA VAL A 399 19.06 -12.52 4.09
C VAL A 399 18.28 -13.70 3.52
N PRO A 400 18.21 -14.85 4.22
CA PRO A 400 17.45 -15.99 3.76
C PRO A 400 15.97 -15.65 3.58
N ASN A 401 15.41 -16.04 2.44
CA ASN A 401 14.05 -15.76 2.00
C ASN A 401 13.01 -16.70 2.65
N GLN A 402 13.13 -16.98 3.96
CA GLN A 402 12.17 -17.81 4.69
C GLN A 402 11.85 -17.16 6.04
N LEU A 403 10.69 -16.52 6.13
CA LEU A 403 9.98 -16.26 7.37
C LEU A 403 9.26 -17.56 7.80
N GLY A 404 9.99 -18.42 8.46
CA GLY A 404 9.49 -19.53 9.22
C GLY A 404 10.06 -19.44 10.64
N GLU A 405 9.21 -19.65 11.60
CA GLU A 405 9.34 -19.49 13.05
C GLU A 405 10.68 -19.89 13.67
N SER A 406 10.99 -19.13 14.72
CA SER A 406 11.72 -19.52 15.94
C SER A 406 13.11 -20.16 15.83
N ASN A 407 14.02 -19.55 16.58
CA ASN A 407 15.37 -20.03 16.93
C ASN A 407 16.48 -19.78 15.88
N LEU A 408 16.86 -18.52 15.74
CA LEU A 408 18.13 -18.15 15.15
C LEU A 408 19.28 -18.45 16.14
N THR A 409 19.70 -19.72 16.12
CA THR A 409 21.03 -20.08 16.63
C THR A 409 22.00 -19.92 15.47
N TYR A 410 22.76 -18.84 15.44
CA TYR A 410 23.87 -18.69 14.51
C TYR A 410 24.94 -19.72 14.83
N ARG A 411 25.11 -20.73 13.93
CA ARG A 411 26.31 -21.55 13.91
C ARG A 411 27.37 -20.84 13.08
N PHE A 412 28.36 -20.29 13.75
CA PHE A 412 29.60 -19.90 13.10
C PHE A 412 30.40 -21.15 12.77
N SER A 413 30.80 -21.29 11.51
CA SER A 413 31.80 -22.28 11.11
C SER A 413 33.16 -21.83 11.69
N THR A 414 33.67 -22.59 12.65
CA THR A 414 35.02 -22.43 13.16
C THR A 414 36.01 -23.01 12.14
N GLU A 415 36.55 -22.17 11.27
CA GLU A 415 37.86 -22.44 10.69
C GLU A 415 38.93 -21.97 11.66
N THR A 416 39.68 -22.91 12.19
CA THR A 416 40.87 -22.69 13.03
C THR A 416 41.99 -22.08 12.20
N ALA A 417 42.13 -20.76 12.24
CA ALA A 417 43.30 -20.04 11.78
C ALA A 417 44.01 -19.43 13.01
N ASN A 418 45.28 -19.66 13.10
CA ASN A 418 46.25 -19.24 14.10
C ASN A 418 45.89 -17.95 14.86
N ILE A 419 45.70 -18.07 16.19
CA ILE A 419 45.40 -16.98 17.10
C ILE A 419 46.68 -16.15 17.31
N ARG A 420 46.81 -15.03 16.55
CA ARG A 420 47.63 -13.90 17.02
C ARG A 420 46.82 -13.20 18.11
N LYS A 421 47.45 -12.92 19.27
CA LYS A 421 46.85 -12.12 20.35
C LYS A 421 46.42 -10.77 19.78
N GLU A 422 45.11 -10.57 19.58
CA GLU A 422 44.58 -9.27 19.18
C GLU A 422 44.52 -8.35 20.40
N GLU A 423 45.23 -7.24 20.38
CA GLU A 423 45.14 -6.21 21.41
C GLU A 423 44.06 -5.19 21.03
N PHE A 424 43.19 -4.88 21.98
CA PHE A 424 42.10 -3.92 21.80
C PHE A 424 42.35 -2.67 22.66
N ILE A 425 41.98 -1.49 22.12
CA ILE A 425 41.83 -0.27 22.88
C ILE A 425 40.54 -0.39 23.70
N LEU A 426 40.64 -0.08 25.00
CA LEU A 426 39.50 -0.17 25.92
C LEU A 426 38.97 1.24 26.23
N TYR A 427 37.63 1.37 26.14
CA TYR A 427 36.90 2.60 26.46
C TYR A 427 36.04 2.40 27.69
N LYS A 428 36.16 3.26 28.69
CA LYS A 428 35.32 3.24 29.90
C LYS A 428 34.19 4.24 29.74
N VAL A 429 32.97 3.75 29.69
CA VAL A 429 31.76 4.54 29.59
C VAL A 429 31.59 5.44 30.81
N GLN A 430 31.64 6.76 30.63
CA GLN A 430 31.61 7.72 31.75
C GLN A 430 30.24 8.30 32.04
N LYS A 431 29.38 8.41 31.01
CA LYS A 431 28.01 8.95 31.08
C LYS A 431 27.08 8.02 30.33
N PRO A 432 25.74 8.14 30.48
CA PRO A 432 24.82 7.42 29.63
C PRO A 432 25.09 7.79 28.15
N GLU A 433 25.60 6.84 27.39
CA GLU A 433 25.91 6.94 25.97
C GLU A 433 25.70 5.56 25.33
N SER A 434 25.33 5.54 24.06
CA SER A 434 25.12 4.32 23.30
C SER A 434 26.40 3.80 22.68
N LEU A 435 26.44 2.50 22.30
CA LEU A 435 27.57 1.95 21.54
C LEU A 435 27.76 2.68 20.21
N PHE A 436 26.68 3.19 19.63
CA PHE A 436 26.75 3.97 18.39
C PHE A 436 27.44 5.33 18.62
N GLU A 437 27.05 6.09 19.67
CA GLU A 437 27.72 7.35 20.00
C GLU A 437 29.21 7.14 20.28
N ILE A 438 29.58 5.97 20.82
CA ILE A 438 30.99 5.61 21.03
C ILE A 438 31.68 5.30 19.70
N ALA A 439 31.00 4.53 18.79
CA ALA A 439 31.53 4.25 17.45
C ALA A 439 31.81 5.56 16.69
N MET A 440 30.89 6.52 16.76
CA MET A 440 31.02 7.83 16.09
C MET A 440 32.22 8.67 16.59
N LYS A 441 32.69 8.44 17.81
CA LYS A 441 33.85 9.16 18.39
C LYS A 441 35.18 8.57 17.96
N ILE A 442 35.18 7.39 17.31
CA ILE A 442 36.42 6.63 17.07
C ILE A 442 36.53 6.35 15.58
N GLU A 443 37.50 6.99 14.95
CA GLU A 443 37.72 6.87 13.51
C GLU A 443 37.94 5.41 13.05
N GLY A 444 37.20 4.97 12.02
CA GLY A 444 37.30 3.64 11.42
C GLY A 444 36.67 2.52 12.25
N VAL A 445 35.77 2.84 13.20
CA VAL A 445 35.05 1.85 14.03
C VAL A 445 33.57 1.95 13.79
N THR A 446 32.95 0.82 13.45
CA THR A 446 31.51 0.73 13.24
C THR A 446 30.78 0.23 14.50
N PHE A 447 29.48 0.48 14.59
CA PHE A 447 28.63 -0.09 15.65
C PHE A 447 28.68 -1.64 15.64
N SER A 448 28.73 -2.25 14.45
CA SER A 448 28.85 -3.70 14.31
C SER A 448 30.17 -4.24 14.85
N ASP A 449 31.27 -3.49 14.69
CA ASP A 449 32.57 -3.85 15.28
C ASP A 449 32.49 -3.86 16.78
N LEU A 450 31.84 -2.86 17.38
CA LEU A 450 31.70 -2.78 18.83
C LEU A 450 30.84 -3.92 19.39
N LEU A 451 29.78 -4.33 18.69
CA LEU A 451 29.00 -5.50 19.07
C LEU A 451 29.85 -6.77 18.99
N LEU A 452 30.53 -6.98 17.86
CA LEU A 452 31.34 -8.17 17.59
C LEU A 452 32.52 -8.29 18.60
N TRP A 453 33.29 -7.23 18.78
CA TRP A 453 34.46 -7.25 19.68
C TRP A 453 34.10 -7.43 21.15
N ASN A 454 32.87 -7.04 21.52
CA ASN A 454 32.41 -7.10 22.91
C ASN A 454 31.46 -8.25 23.19
N GLU A 455 31.15 -9.08 22.18
CA GLU A 455 30.18 -10.22 22.25
C GLU A 455 28.82 -9.77 22.78
N LEU A 456 28.34 -8.60 22.31
CA LEU A 456 27.09 -7.98 22.75
C LEU A 456 25.98 -8.25 21.71
N ASP A 457 24.76 -8.42 22.18
CA ASP A 457 23.59 -8.40 21.32
C ASP A 457 23.14 -6.95 21.00
N ARG A 458 22.31 -6.80 19.97
CA ARG A 458 21.83 -5.49 19.51
C ARG A 458 20.92 -4.76 20.50
N ASN A 459 20.35 -5.46 21.45
CA ASN A 459 19.46 -4.93 22.48
C ASN A 459 20.21 -4.59 23.78
N PHE A 460 21.54 -4.69 23.75
CA PHE A 460 22.35 -4.48 24.92
C PHE A 460 22.34 -3.02 25.37
N ILE A 461 21.93 -2.77 26.61
CA ILE A 461 21.94 -1.44 27.24
C ILE A 461 23.28 -1.18 27.87
N LEU A 462 24.03 -0.23 27.32
CA LEU A 462 25.33 0.19 27.84
C LEU A 462 25.15 1.07 29.09
N ARG A 463 25.78 0.69 30.20
CA ARG A 463 25.71 1.45 31.47
C ARG A 463 27.01 2.17 31.76
N PRO A 464 26.97 3.38 32.37
CA PRO A 464 28.17 4.07 32.87
C PRO A 464 28.98 3.15 33.78
N GLY A 465 30.31 3.25 33.67
CA GLY A 465 31.26 2.42 34.42
C GLY A 465 31.71 1.13 33.71
N ARG A 466 30.98 0.70 32.65
CA ARG A 466 31.38 -0.47 31.85
C ARG A 466 32.56 -0.13 30.94
N THR A 467 33.48 -1.09 30.81
CA THR A 467 34.61 -1.00 29.87
C THR A 467 34.28 -1.87 28.64
N ILE A 468 34.45 -1.31 27.45
CA ILE A 468 34.23 -1.98 26.17
C ILE A 468 35.47 -1.88 25.27
N LYS A 469 35.64 -2.85 24.38
CA LYS A 469 36.67 -2.87 23.34
C LYS A 469 36.19 -1.96 22.19
N VAL A 470 37.01 -0.98 21.80
CA VAL A 470 36.59 0.05 20.85
C VAL A 470 37.43 0.15 19.58
N LYS A 471 38.60 -0.46 19.51
CA LYS A 471 39.43 -0.52 18.32
C LYS A 471 40.43 -1.68 18.42
N LYS A 472 40.74 -2.36 17.30
CA LYS A 472 41.86 -3.29 17.22
C LYS A 472 43.15 -2.51 17.02
N GLN A 473 44.19 -2.79 17.82
CA GLN A 473 45.55 -2.30 17.52
C GLN A 473 46.11 -3.15 16.39
N VAL A 474 46.45 -2.53 15.27
CA VAL A 474 47.27 -3.14 14.23
C VAL A 474 48.72 -2.90 14.67
N GLN A 475 49.42 -3.96 15.03
CA GLN A 475 50.89 -3.88 15.12
C GLN A 475 51.43 -3.94 13.71
N ASP A 476 52.11 -2.87 13.26
CA ASP A 476 52.89 -2.79 12.03
C ASP A 476 53.99 -3.86 11.96
#